data_39610594ebc1b1c005ad334896705cc1
#
_entry.id   39610594ebc1b1c005ad334896705cc1
#
_cell.length_a   1.000
_cell.length_b   1.000
_cell.length_c   1.000
_cell.angle_alpha   90.00
_cell.angle_beta   90.00
_cell.angle_gamma   90.00
#
_symmetry.space_group_name_H-M   'P 1'
#
loop_
_entity.id
_entity.type
_entity.pdbx_description
1 polymer ?
#
loop_
_entity_poly.entity_id
_entity_poly.type
_entity_poly.pdbx_seq_one_letter_code
_entity_poly.pdbx_strand_id
1 'polypeptide(L)'
;MPSNSNRRKFLKATGVGITAGLAGCTRGGSDGGSGGDGGSGGDGGSGGDGGDGGSSGDGGSNDGSSEDELPISLSEYDSADIDWKQFEGDSINIGAVQHPWVSAIKPAIPTFEALTGIDVQWNILPENQFRTKRQTDASTGAGQFDVFFMDQVVNQFREEGWLQPLDPYFNDESLYDESFYQPGDLFEGSRWQAHGGGYSDNWTGLPITVEVQTQFYRQDLYDKHGLEVAETWQQHRENAQVIDENEDFPGTAGRGQKGYGMNIYILNTLLRQKGTSLWTDFPNDSGLDTDGVIEAAEYYTSLLQDYGPDGADSQTWSDVLTTMQEGRSGHIVADANMFWGGLTSDESSVADTVRIAKVPKPEGGELNPNAFNWQISTSTNASNPEQAFLFMEWATSPPTDRWINVESSGVFSVRQSTWEDEDYISKVGEDYATVSLESLKVSSPDPFDRKYPQWGQRYSEELQRAIAGQKDAETAMKDAAAAAEDIYSS
;
A
#
# COMPACT_ATOMS: atom_id res chain seq x y z
N MET A 1 32.20 -9.43 -33.09
CA MET A 1 31.17 -8.37 -33.15
C MET A 1 31.45 -7.43 -32.00
N PRO A 2 31.61 -6.13 -32.15
CA PRO A 2 32.01 -5.25 -31.05
C PRO A 2 30.82 -4.94 -30.16
N SER A 3 31.01 -5.01 -28.84
CA SER A 3 30.06 -4.79 -27.78
C SER A 3 29.52 -3.35 -27.78
N ASN A 4 28.22 -3.24 -27.58
CA ASN A 4 27.44 -1.99 -27.58
C ASN A 4 27.64 -1.08 -26.32
N SER A 5 28.84 -1.09 -25.72
CA SER A 5 29.15 -0.23 -24.58
C SER A 5 29.32 1.27 -24.89
N ASN A 6 29.07 1.69 -26.13
CA ASN A 6 29.39 3.05 -26.59
C ASN A 6 28.20 4.01 -26.74
N ARG A 7 26.93 3.59 -26.55
CA ARG A 7 25.79 4.53 -26.69
C ARG A 7 25.63 5.51 -25.52
N ARG A 8 26.00 5.13 -24.30
CA ARG A 8 25.92 6.03 -23.12
C ARG A 8 27.05 7.10 -23.08
N LYS A 9 28.08 7.01 -23.92
CA LYS A 9 29.19 7.98 -23.93
C LYS A 9 29.03 9.15 -24.90
N PHE A 10 28.02 9.15 -25.76
CA PHE A 10 27.89 10.17 -26.84
C PHE A 10 26.99 11.37 -26.42
N LEU A 11 26.25 11.31 -25.33
CA LEU A 11 25.40 12.42 -24.87
C LEU A 11 26.04 13.37 -23.82
N LYS A 12 27.33 13.18 -23.48
CA LYS A 12 28.08 14.05 -22.55
C LYS A 12 28.98 15.11 -23.18
N ALA A 13 28.90 15.34 -24.47
CA ALA A 13 29.81 16.26 -25.17
C ALA A 13 29.09 17.30 -26.05
N THR A 14 28.14 18.07 -25.51
CA THR A 14 27.78 19.37 -26.07
C THR A 14 27.09 20.21 -25.00
N GLY A 15 27.86 20.72 -24.04
CA GLY A 15 27.45 21.76 -23.12
C GLY A 15 28.35 22.95 -23.32
N VAL A 16 27.92 23.92 -24.14
CA VAL A 16 28.56 25.23 -24.25
C VAL A 16 28.26 26.04 -23.00
N GLY A 17 29.34 26.45 -22.33
CA GLY A 17 29.27 27.29 -21.14
C GLY A 17 28.83 28.71 -21.43
N ILE A 18 28.09 29.28 -20.48
CA ILE A 18 28.02 30.73 -20.25
C ILE A 18 28.30 30.96 -18.77
N THR A 19 29.46 31.59 -18.54
CA THR A 19 29.91 32.16 -17.27
C THR A 19 29.37 33.59 -17.10
N ALA A 20 28.80 33.86 -15.92
CA ALA A 20 28.83 35.20 -15.24
C ALA A 20 28.03 35.01 -13.93
N GLY A 21 28.42 35.38 -12.76
CA GLY A 21 29.45 36.25 -12.24
C GLY A 21 29.17 36.34 -10.75
N LEU A 22 30.21 36.18 -9.97
CA LEU A 22 30.24 36.30 -8.51
C LEU A 22 29.92 37.75 -8.05
N ALA A 23 29.08 37.90 -7.04
CA ALA A 23 29.27 38.96 -6.03
C ALA A 23 28.74 38.49 -4.68
N GLY A 24 29.68 38.25 -3.79
CA GLY A 24 29.41 38.02 -2.38
C GLY A 24 29.23 39.35 -1.67
N CYS A 25 28.59 39.32 -0.50
CA CYS A 25 28.88 40.21 0.63
C CYS A 25 28.39 39.58 1.93
N THR A 26 29.26 39.67 2.88
CA THR A 26 29.30 39.17 4.23
C THR A 26 28.59 40.09 5.24
N ARG A 27 28.03 39.47 6.29
CA ARG A 27 28.10 39.83 7.72
C ARG A 27 27.44 41.10 8.28
N GLY A 28 26.72 40.87 9.40
CA GLY A 28 26.66 41.78 10.57
C GLY A 28 25.24 42.29 10.80
N GLY A 29 24.52 41.91 11.83
CA GLY A 29 24.65 42.25 13.22
C GLY A 29 23.57 43.23 13.67
N SER A 30 22.71 42.76 14.59
CA SER A 30 22.12 43.43 15.76
C SER A 30 21.23 44.67 15.63
N ASP A 31 20.14 44.56 16.39
CA ASP A 31 19.46 45.53 17.24
C ASP A 31 18.39 46.50 16.71
N GLY A 32 17.21 46.36 17.31
CA GLY A 32 16.57 47.45 18.07
C GLY A 32 15.48 48.28 17.40
N GLY A 33 14.25 48.14 17.92
CA GLY A 33 13.49 49.34 18.25
C GLY A 33 12.27 49.72 17.42
N SER A 34 11.12 49.41 17.97
CA SER A 34 10.04 50.33 18.36
C SER A 34 9.41 51.31 17.35
N GLY A 35 8.08 51.21 17.27
CA GLY A 35 7.24 52.42 17.23
C GLY A 35 6.54 52.78 15.95
N GLY A 36 5.24 52.74 15.98
CA GLY A 36 4.41 53.93 15.85
C GLY A 36 3.52 54.08 14.65
N ASP A 37 2.25 53.94 14.94
CA ASP A 37 1.10 54.81 14.64
C ASP A 37 0.74 55.27 13.21
N GLY A 38 -0.58 55.20 13.02
CA GLY A 38 -1.42 56.19 12.32
C GLY A 38 -1.77 55.80 10.90
N GLY A 39 -3.00 55.70 10.49
CA GLY A 39 -4.21 56.33 10.75
C GLY A 39 -4.99 56.51 9.47
N SER A 40 -6.27 56.29 9.56
CA SER A 40 -7.33 57.12 9.01
C SER A 40 -7.64 57.14 7.52
N GLY A 41 -8.80 56.74 7.12
CA GLY A 41 -9.99 57.46 6.66
C GLY A 41 -10.26 57.15 5.20
N GLY A 42 -11.44 56.97 4.76
CA GLY A 42 -12.69 57.54 4.80
C GLY A 42 -13.47 57.10 3.57
N ASP A 43 -14.69 56.82 3.79
CA ASP A 43 -15.93 57.36 3.26
C ASP A 43 -16.40 57.09 1.83
N GLY A 44 -17.64 56.70 1.83
CA GLY A 44 -18.78 57.14 1.03
C GLY A 44 -19.26 56.09 0.02
N GLY A 45 -20.51 55.68 -0.04
CA GLY A 45 -21.76 56.14 0.42
C GLY A 45 -22.84 55.65 -0.57
N SER A 46 -23.98 55.29 0.01
CA SER A 46 -25.34 55.55 -0.52
C SER A 46 -25.80 54.74 -1.74
N GLY A 47 -26.88 54.09 -1.79
CA GLY A 47 -28.26 54.10 -1.36
C GLY A 47 -29.01 53.25 -2.36
N GLY A 48 -30.06 52.59 -2.09
CA GLY A 48 -31.36 52.90 -1.76
C GLY A 48 -32.31 51.80 -2.28
N ASP A 49 -33.33 51.54 -1.46
CA ASP A 49 -34.72 51.17 -1.71
C ASP A 49 -35.03 49.86 -2.51
N GLY A 50 -35.79 48.94 -2.01
CA GLY A 50 -37.08 48.98 -1.32
C GLY A 50 -37.94 47.91 -1.93
N GLY A 51 -38.62 47.07 -1.16
CA GLY A 51 -39.65 46.17 -1.68
C GLY A 51 -39.98 44.99 -0.75
N ASP A 52 -40.99 45.27 0.03
CA ASP A 52 -41.77 44.44 0.93
C ASP A 52 -42.37 43.18 0.25
N GLY A 53 -42.46 42.06 0.96
CA GLY A 53 -43.24 40.92 0.57
C GLY A 53 -43.06 39.72 1.48
N GLY A 54 -43.66 39.75 2.66
CA GLY A 54 -43.72 38.61 3.57
C GLY A 54 -44.52 37.42 3.03
N SER A 55 -44.03 36.24 3.29
CA SER A 55 -44.84 35.05 3.48
C SER A 55 -44.14 34.06 4.38
N SER A 56 -44.70 33.85 5.53
CA SER A 56 -44.44 32.79 6.50
C SER A 56 -44.63 31.43 5.83
N GLY A 57 -43.63 30.56 5.93
CA GLY A 57 -43.71 29.16 5.53
C GLY A 57 -42.67 28.35 6.28
N ASP A 58 -43.16 27.77 7.32
CA ASP A 58 -42.85 26.51 7.99
C ASP A 58 -41.42 25.94 7.77
N GLY A 59 -40.66 25.94 8.92
CA GLY A 59 -39.40 25.28 9.03
C GLY A 59 -39.60 23.77 9.14
N GLY A 60 -39.41 23.06 8.05
CA GLY A 60 -39.17 21.63 8.04
C GLY A 60 -37.72 21.41 7.66
N SER A 61 -36.87 21.29 8.64
CA SER A 61 -35.55 20.66 8.46
C SER A 61 -35.82 19.19 8.19
N ASN A 62 -35.92 18.83 6.92
CA ASN A 62 -35.89 17.45 6.47
C ASN A 62 -34.47 17.20 5.95
N ASP A 63 -33.58 16.94 6.88
CA ASP A 63 -32.23 16.43 6.59
C ASP A 63 -32.34 14.90 6.59
N GLY A 64 -33.05 14.36 5.61
CA GLY A 64 -33.18 12.95 5.34
C GLY A 64 -32.72 12.75 3.89
N SER A 65 -31.46 12.41 3.68
CA SER A 65 -31.10 11.63 2.51
C SER A 65 -32.04 10.42 2.49
N SER A 66 -32.83 10.27 1.43
CA SER A 66 -33.72 9.11 1.29
C SER A 66 -32.81 7.87 1.26
N GLU A 67 -33.22 6.79 1.94
CA GLU A 67 -32.48 5.50 1.95
C GLU A 67 -32.15 5.02 0.52
N ASP A 68 -32.92 5.45 -0.47
CA ASP A 68 -32.71 5.16 -1.91
C ASP A 68 -31.47 5.86 -2.53
N GLU A 69 -30.79 6.78 -1.81
CA GLU A 69 -29.60 7.50 -2.31
C GLU A 69 -28.29 7.01 -1.65
N LEU A 70 -28.34 6.05 -0.71
CA LEU A 70 -27.14 5.51 -0.05
C LEU A 70 -26.40 4.54 -1.00
N PRO A 71 -25.07 4.56 -1.00
CA PRO A 71 -24.24 3.67 -1.81
C PRO A 71 -24.52 2.18 -1.56
N ILE A 72 -24.72 1.80 -0.29
CA ILE A 72 -25.10 0.44 0.10
C ILE A 72 -26.45 0.57 0.83
N SER A 73 -27.43 -0.25 0.44
CA SER A 73 -28.72 -0.27 1.13
C SER A 73 -28.57 -0.68 2.60
N LEU A 74 -29.26 0.02 3.50
CA LEU A 74 -29.25 -0.35 4.93
C LEU A 74 -29.81 -1.77 5.15
N SER A 75 -30.68 -2.24 4.27
CA SER A 75 -31.24 -3.60 4.34
C SER A 75 -30.19 -4.71 4.20
N GLU A 76 -29.01 -4.43 3.68
CA GLU A 76 -27.90 -5.39 3.62
C GLU A 76 -27.37 -5.75 5.02
N TYR A 77 -27.65 -4.89 6.02
CA TYR A 77 -27.23 -5.07 7.42
C TYR A 77 -28.35 -5.56 8.34
N ASP A 78 -29.58 -5.76 7.83
CA ASP A 78 -30.75 -6.18 8.62
C ASP A 78 -30.60 -7.58 9.24
N SER A 79 -29.74 -8.43 8.67
CA SER A 79 -29.50 -9.78 9.17
C SER A 79 -28.53 -9.84 10.35
N ALA A 80 -27.82 -8.76 10.63
CA ALA A 80 -26.88 -8.68 11.74
C ALA A 80 -27.64 -8.46 13.07
N ASP A 81 -27.37 -9.30 14.08
CA ASP A 81 -27.87 -9.09 15.45
C ASP A 81 -26.93 -8.14 16.22
N ILE A 82 -26.79 -6.91 15.69
CA ILE A 82 -25.92 -5.84 16.20
C ILE A 82 -26.77 -4.60 16.49
N ASP A 83 -26.53 -3.95 17.63
CA ASP A 83 -27.13 -2.65 17.92
C ASP A 83 -26.33 -1.50 17.26
N TRP A 84 -26.54 -1.32 15.97
CA TRP A 84 -25.84 -0.31 15.16
C TRP A 84 -26.01 1.12 15.70
N LYS A 85 -27.12 1.43 16.38
CA LYS A 85 -27.44 2.80 16.84
C LYS A 85 -26.99 3.11 18.28
N GLN A 86 -26.35 2.18 18.98
CA GLN A 86 -25.99 2.32 20.39
C GLN A 86 -25.09 3.52 20.73
N PHE A 87 -24.37 4.05 19.71
CA PHE A 87 -23.44 5.19 19.87
C PHE A 87 -23.83 6.38 18.96
N GLU A 88 -25.10 6.52 18.62
CA GLU A 88 -25.59 7.61 17.77
C GLU A 88 -25.20 9.00 18.33
N GLY A 89 -24.57 9.83 17.50
CA GLY A 89 -24.10 11.17 17.84
C GLY A 89 -22.63 11.24 18.26
N ASP A 90 -21.94 10.10 18.35
CA ASP A 90 -20.50 10.05 18.58
C ASP A 90 -19.70 10.27 17.28
N SER A 91 -18.38 10.36 17.37
CA SER A 91 -17.49 10.47 16.21
C SER A 91 -16.24 9.64 16.41
N ILE A 92 -15.63 9.22 15.29
CA ILE A 92 -14.36 8.50 15.27
C ILE A 92 -13.35 9.17 14.34
N ASN A 93 -12.06 9.10 14.72
CA ASN A 93 -10.95 9.61 13.94
C ASN A 93 -10.15 8.45 13.33
N ILE A 94 -10.08 8.40 12.00
CA ILE A 94 -9.38 7.35 11.28
C ILE A 94 -8.06 7.89 10.71
N GLY A 95 -6.95 7.32 11.14
CA GLY A 95 -5.63 7.54 10.56
C GLY A 95 -5.35 6.56 9.43
N ALA A 96 -5.06 7.06 8.23
CA ALA A 96 -4.88 6.22 7.06
C ALA A 96 -3.73 6.69 6.15
N VAL A 97 -3.20 5.75 5.38
CA VAL A 97 -2.30 6.00 4.26
C VAL A 97 -3.12 6.46 3.04
N GLN A 98 -2.51 7.25 2.15
CA GLN A 98 -3.04 7.44 0.80
C GLN A 98 -3.00 6.08 0.08
N HIS A 99 -4.09 5.34 0.15
CA HIS A 99 -4.18 3.94 -0.30
C HIS A 99 -5.43 3.73 -1.17
N PRO A 100 -5.39 2.85 -2.20
CA PRO A 100 -6.56 2.54 -3.03
C PRO A 100 -7.80 2.12 -2.24
N TRP A 101 -7.63 1.35 -1.15
CA TRP A 101 -8.76 0.99 -0.28
C TRP A 101 -9.48 2.22 0.31
N VAL A 102 -8.74 3.26 0.70
CA VAL A 102 -9.35 4.50 1.22
C VAL A 102 -10.19 5.17 0.13
N SER A 103 -9.69 5.21 -1.10
CA SER A 103 -10.43 5.75 -2.23
C SER A 103 -11.69 4.94 -2.53
N ALA A 104 -11.62 3.62 -2.36
CA ALA A 104 -12.72 2.71 -2.64
C ALA A 104 -13.81 2.73 -1.55
N ILE A 105 -13.47 2.84 -0.25
CA ILE A 105 -14.46 2.82 0.84
C ILE A 105 -15.08 4.19 1.12
N LYS A 106 -14.35 5.30 0.89
CA LYS A 106 -14.85 6.64 1.24
C LYS A 106 -16.23 6.97 0.66
N PRO A 107 -16.58 6.60 -0.57
CA PRO A 107 -17.93 6.83 -1.07
C PRO A 107 -19.02 6.09 -0.28
N ALA A 108 -18.71 4.99 0.42
CA ALA A 108 -19.66 4.23 1.23
C ALA A 108 -19.83 4.78 2.66
N ILE A 109 -19.01 5.73 3.11
CA ILE A 109 -19.11 6.30 4.46
C ILE A 109 -20.49 6.84 4.81
N PRO A 110 -21.24 7.50 3.89
CA PRO A 110 -22.61 7.91 4.20
C PRO A 110 -23.54 6.77 4.63
N THR A 111 -23.29 5.52 4.14
CA THR A 111 -24.03 4.35 4.60
C THR A 111 -23.71 4.02 6.08
N PHE A 112 -22.43 4.03 6.47
CA PHE A 112 -22.05 3.82 7.87
C PHE A 112 -22.65 4.87 8.80
N GLU A 113 -22.53 6.15 8.43
CA GLU A 113 -23.08 7.26 9.21
C GLU A 113 -24.60 7.18 9.32
N ALA A 114 -25.32 6.80 8.26
CA ALA A 114 -26.77 6.58 8.28
C ALA A 114 -27.15 5.36 9.14
N LEU A 115 -26.38 4.26 9.05
CA LEU A 115 -26.60 3.02 9.79
C LEU A 115 -26.41 3.22 11.30
N THR A 116 -25.32 3.90 11.70
CA THR A 116 -24.88 3.99 13.10
C THR A 116 -25.16 5.33 13.77
N GLY A 117 -25.22 6.41 13.01
CA GLY A 117 -25.26 7.78 13.54
C GLY A 117 -23.89 8.25 14.08
N ILE A 118 -22.80 7.56 13.75
CA ILE A 118 -21.42 7.92 14.15
C ILE A 118 -20.77 8.70 13.02
N ASP A 119 -20.24 9.90 13.31
CA ASP A 119 -19.51 10.72 12.34
C ASP A 119 -18.09 10.18 12.10
N VAL A 120 -17.64 10.07 10.82
CA VAL A 120 -16.32 9.57 10.45
C VAL A 120 -15.38 10.66 10.00
N GLN A 121 -14.28 10.83 10.70
CA GLN A 121 -13.25 11.82 10.40
C GLN A 121 -11.96 11.16 9.92
N TRP A 122 -11.46 11.60 8.75
CA TRP A 122 -10.27 11.02 8.13
C TRP A 122 -9.05 11.91 8.26
N ASN A 123 -7.92 11.29 8.63
CA ASN A 123 -6.58 11.87 8.56
C ASN A 123 -5.73 11.03 7.61
N ILE A 124 -5.71 11.40 6.32
CA ILE A 124 -5.06 10.65 5.26
C ILE A 124 -3.73 11.32 4.93
N LEU A 125 -2.63 10.56 5.00
CA LEU A 125 -1.28 11.06 4.79
C LEU A 125 -0.50 10.16 3.81
N PRO A 126 0.55 10.69 3.16
CA PRO A 126 1.55 9.85 2.49
C PRO A 126 2.15 8.83 3.46
N GLU A 127 2.46 7.64 2.98
CA GLU A 127 2.79 6.47 3.79
C GLU A 127 3.86 6.72 4.85
N ASN A 128 5.01 7.31 4.48
CA ASN A 128 6.09 7.59 5.44
C ASN A 128 5.71 8.63 6.51
N GLN A 129 4.90 9.62 6.14
CA GLN A 129 4.40 10.62 7.09
C GLN A 129 3.39 9.98 8.05
N PHE A 130 2.50 9.15 7.53
CA PHE A 130 1.53 8.42 8.33
C PHE A 130 2.23 7.48 9.33
N ARG A 131 3.21 6.69 8.89
CA ARG A 131 3.98 5.79 9.75
C ARG A 131 4.61 6.53 10.93
N THR A 132 5.24 7.68 10.67
CA THR A 132 5.84 8.52 11.72
C THR A 132 4.78 9.06 12.68
N LYS A 133 3.66 9.56 12.15
CA LYS A 133 2.58 10.13 12.97
C LYS A 133 1.91 9.05 13.83
N ARG A 134 1.58 7.89 13.25
CA ARG A 134 1.02 6.73 13.96
C ARG A 134 1.94 6.26 15.09
N GLN A 135 3.24 6.11 14.81
CA GLN A 135 4.24 5.73 15.81
C GLN A 135 4.30 6.74 16.95
N THR A 136 4.27 8.03 16.64
CA THR A 136 4.30 9.11 17.64
C THR A 136 3.02 9.09 18.48
N ASP A 137 1.86 9.00 17.85
CA ASP A 137 0.55 8.93 18.52
C ASP A 137 0.50 7.78 19.52
N ALA A 138 0.84 6.57 19.06
CA ALA A 138 0.83 5.36 19.88
C ALA A 138 1.83 5.45 21.05
N SER A 139 3.08 5.86 20.78
CA SER A 139 4.15 5.87 21.81
C SER A 139 3.98 6.98 22.87
N THR A 140 3.34 8.08 22.52
CA THR A 140 3.06 9.18 23.47
C THR A 140 1.70 9.05 24.16
N GLY A 141 0.84 8.15 23.70
CA GLY A 141 -0.52 8.01 24.20
C GLY A 141 -1.43 9.20 23.88
N ALA A 142 -1.17 9.90 22.76
CA ALA A 142 -1.89 11.12 22.41
C ALA A 142 -3.36 10.87 22.01
N GLY A 143 -3.68 9.65 21.52
CA GLY A 143 -5.06 9.23 21.20
C GLY A 143 -5.69 10.07 20.09
N GLN A 144 -4.91 10.46 19.08
CA GLN A 144 -5.43 11.22 17.95
C GLN A 144 -6.25 10.34 16.98
N PHE A 145 -6.03 9.03 17.00
CA PHE A 145 -6.72 8.08 16.16
C PHE A 145 -7.46 7.03 16.99
N ASP A 146 -8.72 6.81 16.68
CA ASP A 146 -9.50 5.69 17.20
C ASP A 146 -9.25 4.43 16.38
N VAL A 147 -9.18 4.58 15.05
CA VAL A 147 -8.80 3.54 14.10
C VAL A 147 -7.58 3.99 13.31
N PHE A 148 -6.65 3.06 13.04
CA PHE A 148 -5.54 3.34 12.16
C PHE A 148 -5.11 2.13 11.31
N PHE A 149 -4.52 2.45 10.15
CA PHE A 149 -3.93 1.45 9.28
C PHE A 149 -2.70 0.82 9.91
N MET A 150 -2.63 -0.51 9.84
CA MET A 150 -1.49 -1.29 10.28
C MET A 150 -0.87 -2.08 9.12
N ASP A 151 0.43 -2.14 9.17
CA ASP A 151 1.30 -2.83 8.22
C ASP A 151 2.27 -3.79 8.95
N GLN A 152 3.45 -4.01 8.40
CA GLN A 152 4.49 -4.92 8.91
C GLN A 152 4.93 -4.68 10.36
N VAL A 153 4.53 -3.56 10.99
CA VAL A 153 4.89 -3.24 12.37
C VAL A 153 3.87 -3.69 13.41
N VAL A 154 2.86 -4.46 12.99
CA VAL A 154 1.77 -4.90 13.89
C VAL A 154 2.29 -5.57 15.16
N ASN A 155 3.31 -6.42 15.06
CA ASN A 155 3.87 -7.12 16.22
C ASN A 155 4.66 -6.21 17.16
N GLN A 156 5.33 -5.18 16.64
CA GLN A 156 5.91 -4.14 17.49
C GLN A 156 4.81 -3.44 18.29
N PHE A 157 3.76 -2.96 17.62
CA PHE A 157 2.67 -2.22 18.26
C PHE A 157 1.93 -3.06 19.30
N ARG A 158 1.72 -4.34 19.00
CA ARG A 158 1.09 -5.29 19.94
C ARG A 158 1.94 -5.50 21.19
N GLU A 159 3.24 -5.76 21.06
CA GLU A 159 4.14 -6.02 22.19
C GLU A 159 4.38 -4.79 23.05
N GLU A 160 4.36 -3.59 22.45
CA GLU A 160 4.38 -2.31 23.17
C GLU A 160 3.04 -1.98 23.85
N GLY A 161 2.00 -2.79 23.63
CA GLY A 161 0.68 -2.59 24.21
C GLY A 161 -0.09 -1.41 23.62
N TRP A 162 0.18 -1.06 22.37
CA TRP A 162 -0.48 0.07 21.67
C TRP A 162 -1.73 -0.32 20.89
N LEU A 163 -1.98 -1.62 20.70
CA LEU A 163 -3.17 -2.14 20.02
C LEU A 163 -4.16 -2.72 21.02
N GLN A 164 -5.44 -2.39 20.84
CA GLN A 164 -6.52 -3.06 21.56
C GLN A 164 -6.62 -4.52 21.08
N PRO A 165 -6.68 -5.51 22.00
CA PRO A 165 -7.16 -6.84 21.67
C PRO A 165 -8.62 -6.77 21.23
N LEU A 166 -8.97 -7.44 20.13
CA LEU A 166 -10.35 -7.42 19.62
C LEU A 166 -11.25 -8.50 20.22
N ASP A 167 -10.68 -9.51 20.90
CA ASP A 167 -11.44 -10.62 21.50
C ASP A 167 -12.55 -10.17 22.44
N PRO A 168 -12.39 -9.10 23.27
CA PRO A 168 -13.49 -8.61 24.10
C PRO A 168 -14.70 -8.15 23.30
N TYR A 169 -14.48 -7.53 22.12
CA TYR A 169 -15.54 -7.05 21.25
C TYR A 169 -16.23 -8.19 20.51
N PHE A 170 -15.49 -9.22 20.09
CA PHE A 170 -16.07 -10.43 19.50
C PHE A 170 -16.95 -11.23 20.45
N ASN A 171 -16.80 -11.03 21.77
CA ASN A 171 -17.63 -11.65 22.79
C ASN A 171 -18.81 -10.76 23.24
N ASP A 172 -18.98 -9.58 22.66
CA ASP A 172 -20.08 -8.67 22.92
C ASP A 172 -21.12 -8.77 21.79
N GLU A 173 -22.24 -9.44 22.07
CA GLU A 173 -23.32 -9.69 21.10
C GLU A 173 -23.97 -8.39 20.60
N SER A 174 -23.80 -7.25 21.29
CA SER A 174 -24.28 -5.94 20.80
C SER A 174 -23.37 -5.31 19.76
N LEU A 175 -22.12 -5.77 19.65
CA LEU A 175 -21.08 -5.24 18.77
C LEU A 175 -20.73 -6.18 17.62
N TYR A 176 -20.93 -7.50 17.78
CA TYR A 176 -20.45 -8.49 16.85
C TYR A 176 -21.43 -9.65 16.68
N ASP A 177 -21.69 -10.02 15.44
CA ASP A 177 -22.42 -11.22 15.04
C ASP A 177 -21.54 -12.07 14.11
N GLU A 178 -21.04 -13.20 14.62
CA GLU A 178 -20.18 -14.12 13.85
C GLU A 178 -20.88 -14.66 12.59
N SER A 179 -22.20 -14.86 12.66
CA SER A 179 -22.97 -15.39 11.52
C SER A 179 -23.11 -14.39 10.39
N PHE A 180 -23.19 -13.09 10.73
CA PHE A 180 -23.19 -11.97 9.79
C PHE A 180 -21.78 -11.70 9.26
N TYR A 181 -20.80 -11.56 10.15
CA TYR A 181 -19.42 -11.21 9.77
C TYR A 181 -18.70 -12.30 8.97
N GLN A 182 -19.01 -13.58 9.24
CA GLN A 182 -18.46 -14.73 8.53
C GLN A 182 -16.91 -14.75 8.50
N PRO A 183 -16.21 -14.85 9.63
CA PRO A 183 -14.74 -14.82 9.66
C PRO A 183 -14.10 -15.98 8.90
N GLY A 184 -14.83 -17.07 8.68
CA GLY A 184 -14.40 -18.22 7.87
C GLY A 184 -14.26 -17.90 6.38
N ASP A 185 -14.92 -16.86 5.87
CA ASP A 185 -14.85 -16.39 4.49
C ASP A 185 -13.57 -15.59 4.19
N LEU A 186 -12.91 -15.07 5.21
CA LEU A 186 -11.61 -14.42 5.05
C LEU A 186 -10.54 -15.45 4.64
N PHE A 187 -9.60 -15.05 3.78
CA PHE A 187 -8.45 -15.90 3.45
C PHE A 187 -7.68 -16.30 4.71
N GLU A 188 -7.20 -17.54 4.78
CA GLU A 188 -6.45 -18.06 5.93
C GLU A 188 -5.20 -17.22 6.22
N GLY A 189 -4.46 -16.81 5.18
CA GLY A 189 -3.28 -15.93 5.31
C GLY A 189 -3.63 -14.57 5.88
N SER A 190 -4.81 -14.00 5.53
CA SER A 190 -5.29 -12.72 6.06
C SER A 190 -5.64 -12.84 7.56
N ARG A 191 -6.31 -13.92 7.96
CA ARG A 191 -6.59 -14.21 9.37
C ARG A 191 -5.30 -14.43 10.16
N TRP A 192 -4.37 -15.21 9.63
CA TRP A 192 -3.07 -15.45 10.24
C TRP A 192 -2.30 -14.14 10.50
N GLN A 193 -2.29 -13.23 9.52
CA GLN A 193 -1.64 -11.92 9.68
C GLN A 193 -2.38 -11.03 10.68
N ALA A 194 -3.71 -11.07 10.72
CA ALA A 194 -4.52 -10.33 11.70
C ALA A 194 -4.27 -10.78 13.15
N HIS A 195 -3.83 -12.03 13.35
CA HIS A 195 -3.31 -12.55 14.62
C HIS A 195 -1.82 -12.21 14.85
N GLY A 196 -1.26 -11.28 14.10
CA GLY A 196 0.15 -10.91 14.21
C GLY A 196 1.10 -11.93 13.61
N GLY A 197 0.67 -12.69 12.57
CA GLY A 197 1.55 -13.59 11.83
C GLY A 197 2.07 -14.77 12.69
N GLY A 198 1.22 -15.34 13.51
CA GLY A 198 1.57 -16.47 14.38
C GLY A 198 2.24 -16.09 15.71
N TYR A 199 2.38 -14.79 16.00
CA TYR A 199 2.92 -14.32 17.29
C TYR A 199 1.83 -14.11 18.35
N SER A 200 0.54 -14.28 18.01
CA SER A 200 -0.60 -14.17 18.92
C SER A 200 -1.74 -15.08 18.50
N ASP A 201 -2.55 -15.51 19.47
CA ASP A 201 -3.82 -16.16 19.21
C ASP A 201 -4.98 -15.15 19.16
N ASN A 202 -4.72 -13.88 19.56
CA ASN A 202 -5.72 -12.83 19.64
C ASN A 202 -5.69 -11.96 18.38
N TRP A 203 -6.85 -11.53 17.91
CA TRP A 203 -6.99 -10.56 16.83
C TRP A 203 -6.45 -9.19 17.27
N THR A 204 -5.66 -8.57 16.42
CA THR A 204 -5.09 -7.23 16.65
C THR A 204 -5.62 -6.20 15.65
N GLY A 205 -6.42 -6.63 14.70
CA GLY A 205 -7.05 -5.80 13.68
C GLY A 205 -7.87 -6.65 12.73
N LEU A 206 -8.59 -6.01 11.81
CA LEU A 206 -9.34 -6.64 10.75
C LEU A 206 -8.67 -6.37 9.40
N PRO A 207 -8.46 -7.39 8.56
CA PRO A 207 -7.80 -7.23 7.26
C PRO A 207 -8.69 -6.47 6.29
N ILE A 208 -8.10 -5.55 5.50
CA ILE A 208 -8.81 -4.70 4.54
C ILE A 208 -8.40 -4.92 3.10
N THR A 209 -7.23 -5.50 2.87
CA THR A 209 -6.77 -5.88 1.53
C THR A 209 -6.01 -7.19 1.59
N VAL A 210 -6.07 -7.95 0.50
CA VAL A 210 -5.12 -9.02 0.24
C VAL A 210 -4.35 -8.70 -1.05
N GLU A 211 -3.05 -8.60 -0.91
CA GLU A 211 -2.13 -8.30 -2.00
C GLU A 211 -1.23 -9.51 -2.22
N VAL A 212 -1.23 -10.05 -3.43
CA VAL A 212 -0.31 -11.11 -3.83
C VAL A 212 0.54 -10.62 -4.99
N GLN A 213 1.79 -11.00 -5.00
CA GLN A 213 2.66 -10.60 -6.09
C GLN A 213 2.38 -11.38 -7.36
N THR A 214 2.31 -10.63 -8.46
CA THR A 214 2.12 -11.10 -9.83
C THR A 214 3.07 -10.37 -10.76
N GLN A 215 3.26 -10.84 -11.98
CA GLN A 215 3.92 -10.05 -13.02
C GLN A 215 2.89 -9.34 -13.89
N PHE A 216 3.27 -8.17 -14.40
CA PHE A 216 2.49 -7.43 -15.40
C PHE A 216 3.33 -7.23 -16.64
N TYR A 217 2.73 -7.32 -17.82
CA TYR A 217 3.44 -7.17 -19.09
C TYR A 217 2.57 -6.51 -20.15
N ARG A 218 3.23 -5.93 -21.17
CA ARG A 218 2.62 -5.27 -22.32
C ARG A 218 2.44 -6.27 -23.46
N GLN A 219 1.22 -6.76 -23.67
CA GLN A 219 0.91 -7.74 -24.73
C GLN A 219 1.29 -7.22 -26.12
N ASP A 220 1.04 -5.93 -26.39
CA ASP A 220 1.42 -5.31 -27.68
C ASP A 220 2.92 -5.38 -27.97
N LEU A 221 3.78 -5.25 -26.95
CA LEU A 221 5.23 -5.41 -27.09
C LEU A 221 5.63 -6.87 -27.24
N TYR A 222 4.97 -7.75 -26.49
CA TYR A 222 5.21 -9.18 -26.60
C TYR A 222 4.86 -9.69 -27.99
N ASP A 223 3.70 -9.29 -28.54
CA ASP A 223 3.30 -9.62 -29.92
C ASP A 223 4.26 -9.02 -30.95
N LYS A 224 4.67 -7.76 -30.78
CA LYS A 224 5.58 -7.04 -31.67
C LYS A 224 6.95 -7.70 -31.79
N HIS A 225 7.48 -8.20 -30.68
CA HIS A 225 8.81 -8.77 -30.59
C HIS A 225 8.83 -10.30 -30.57
N GLY A 226 7.67 -10.96 -30.62
CA GLY A 226 7.54 -12.42 -30.59
C GLY A 226 7.99 -13.02 -29.27
N LEU A 227 7.67 -12.34 -28.14
CA LEU A 227 7.99 -12.77 -26.78
C LEU A 227 6.89 -13.64 -26.21
N GLU A 228 7.28 -14.62 -25.40
CA GLU A 228 6.38 -15.43 -24.59
C GLU A 228 6.34 -14.89 -23.16
N VAL A 229 5.23 -15.14 -22.45
CA VAL A 229 5.11 -14.78 -21.03
C VAL A 229 6.19 -15.49 -20.23
N ALA A 230 6.92 -14.74 -19.42
CA ALA A 230 8.05 -15.29 -18.70
C ALA A 230 7.58 -16.24 -17.57
N GLU A 231 8.00 -17.49 -17.62
CA GLU A 231 7.81 -18.47 -16.56
C GLU A 231 9.05 -18.59 -15.66
N THR A 232 10.19 -18.13 -16.16
CA THR A 232 11.47 -18.18 -15.44
C THR A 232 12.14 -16.81 -15.34
N TRP A 233 13.00 -16.63 -14.32
CA TRP A 233 13.81 -15.41 -14.17
C TRP A 233 14.66 -15.12 -15.41
N GLN A 234 15.19 -16.18 -16.01
CA GLN A 234 15.99 -16.07 -17.23
C GLN A 234 15.16 -15.52 -18.40
N GLN A 235 13.97 -16.09 -18.65
CA GLN A 235 13.06 -15.59 -19.70
C GLN A 235 12.65 -14.14 -19.44
N HIS A 236 12.34 -13.81 -18.17
CA HIS A 236 11.96 -12.43 -17.81
C HIS A 236 13.11 -11.45 -18.14
N ARG A 237 14.35 -11.81 -17.79
CA ARG A 237 15.52 -11.00 -18.11
C ARG A 237 15.76 -10.87 -19.61
N GLU A 238 15.60 -11.95 -20.37
CA GLU A 238 15.71 -11.95 -21.82
C GLU A 238 14.64 -11.06 -22.47
N ASN A 239 13.40 -11.13 -22.00
CA ASN A 239 12.32 -10.26 -22.44
C ASN A 239 12.63 -8.79 -22.12
N ALA A 240 13.14 -8.48 -20.91
CA ALA A 240 13.57 -7.14 -20.54
C ALA A 240 14.66 -6.61 -21.48
N GLN A 241 15.65 -7.43 -21.81
CA GLN A 241 16.71 -7.07 -22.74
C GLN A 241 16.16 -6.76 -24.14
N VAL A 242 15.29 -7.63 -24.66
CA VAL A 242 14.72 -7.42 -26.00
C VAL A 242 13.94 -6.12 -26.08
N ILE A 243 13.15 -5.81 -25.05
CA ILE A 243 12.37 -4.57 -25.02
C ILE A 243 13.31 -3.36 -24.90
N ASP A 244 14.27 -3.37 -23.97
CA ASP A 244 15.22 -2.28 -23.76
C ASP A 244 16.08 -1.98 -25.02
N GLU A 245 16.42 -3.01 -25.79
CA GLU A 245 17.20 -2.84 -27.03
C GLU A 245 16.38 -2.30 -28.21
N ASN A 246 15.06 -2.46 -28.20
CA ASN A 246 14.21 -2.17 -29.35
C ASN A 246 13.17 -1.06 -29.11
N GLU A 247 12.97 -0.62 -27.87
CA GLU A 247 12.07 0.48 -27.50
C GLU A 247 12.86 1.67 -26.91
N ASP A 248 12.23 2.84 -26.85
CA ASP A 248 12.85 4.06 -26.32
C ASP A 248 12.67 4.21 -24.80
N PHE A 249 12.34 3.12 -24.09
CA PHE A 249 12.09 3.08 -22.65
C PHE A 249 12.66 1.77 -22.04
N PRO A 250 12.85 1.72 -20.70
CA PRO A 250 13.36 0.56 -19.99
C PRO A 250 12.57 -0.73 -20.22
N GLY A 251 13.25 -1.86 -20.31
CA GLY A 251 12.62 -3.16 -20.48
C GLY A 251 11.75 -3.55 -19.29
N THR A 252 12.13 -3.15 -18.08
CA THR A 252 11.42 -3.49 -16.84
C THR A 252 11.33 -2.31 -15.88
N ALA A 253 10.39 -2.37 -14.93
CA ALA A 253 10.34 -1.51 -13.75
C ALA A 253 10.24 -2.35 -12.48
N GLY A 254 10.72 -1.80 -11.36
CA GLY A 254 10.67 -2.47 -10.06
C GLY A 254 10.99 -1.53 -8.90
N ARG A 255 10.55 -1.88 -7.68
CA ARG A 255 10.76 -1.07 -6.48
C ARG A 255 12.23 -1.11 -6.07
N GLY A 256 12.95 -0.01 -6.17
CA GLY A 256 14.35 0.06 -5.73
C GLY A 256 14.57 0.86 -4.46
N GLN A 257 13.62 1.72 -4.08
CA GLN A 257 13.71 2.53 -2.88
C GLN A 257 13.76 1.66 -1.62
N LYS A 258 14.53 2.11 -0.63
CA LYS A 258 14.55 1.46 0.69
C LYS A 258 13.23 1.62 1.45
N GLY A 259 12.92 0.63 2.24
CA GLY A 259 11.72 0.53 3.08
C GLY A 259 11.23 -0.90 3.13
N TYR A 260 10.73 -1.34 4.26
CA TYR A 260 10.30 -2.74 4.42
C TYR A 260 9.06 -3.12 3.58
N GLY A 261 8.32 -2.15 3.04
CA GLY A 261 7.28 -2.37 2.02
C GLY A 261 7.73 -2.01 0.60
N MET A 262 9.03 -1.83 0.35
CA MET A 262 9.59 -1.39 -0.92
C MET A 262 10.43 -2.47 -1.59
N ASN A 263 11.74 -2.28 -1.75
CA ASN A 263 12.60 -3.19 -2.51
C ASN A 263 12.64 -4.62 -1.93
N ILE A 264 12.66 -4.77 -0.61
CA ILE A 264 12.67 -6.11 0.02
C ILE A 264 11.33 -6.83 -0.11
N TYR A 265 10.22 -6.11 -0.31
CA TYR A 265 8.94 -6.74 -0.63
C TYR A 265 9.04 -7.61 -1.89
N ILE A 266 9.77 -7.13 -2.90
CA ILE A 266 10.03 -7.88 -4.13
C ILE A 266 11.06 -9.00 -3.89
N LEU A 267 12.20 -8.65 -3.25
CA LEU A 267 13.28 -9.62 -3.04
C LEU A 267 12.81 -10.81 -2.19
N ASN A 268 11.94 -10.60 -1.20
CA ASN A 268 11.41 -11.67 -0.36
C ASN A 268 10.62 -12.74 -1.15
N THR A 269 9.96 -12.39 -2.25
CA THR A 269 9.39 -13.39 -3.17
C THR A 269 10.50 -14.18 -3.86
N LEU A 270 11.48 -13.49 -4.42
CA LEU A 270 12.54 -14.13 -5.20
C LEU A 270 13.38 -15.11 -4.36
N LEU A 271 13.74 -14.72 -3.13
CA LEU A 271 14.50 -15.61 -2.23
C LEU A 271 13.70 -16.86 -1.83
N ARG A 272 12.38 -16.72 -1.55
CA ARG A 272 11.52 -17.87 -1.22
C ARG A 272 11.38 -18.86 -2.36
N GLN A 273 11.36 -18.38 -3.60
CA GLN A 273 11.35 -19.22 -4.79
C GLN A 273 12.62 -20.07 -4.92
N LYS A 274 13.72 -19.67 -4.28
CA LYS A 274 14.97 -20.43 -4.14
C LYS A 274 14.94 -21.42 -2.96
N GLY A 275 13.84 -21.49 -2.21
CA GLY A 275 13.71 -22.32 -1.02
C GLY A 275 14.50 -21.79 0.18
N THR A 276 14.81 -20.48 0.20
CA THR A 276 15.51 -19.82 1.30
C THR A 276 14.55 -19.04 2.19
N SER A 277 15.01 -18.65 3.37
CA SER A 277 14.25 -17.87 4.33
C SER A 277 15.08 -16.69 4.85
N LEU A 278 14.39 -15.70 5.45
CA LEU A 278 15.03 -14.54 6.05
C LEU A 278 15.88 -14.90 7.29
N TRP A 279 15.58 -16.04 7.92
CA TRP A 279 16.29 -16.56 9.09
C TRP A 279 16.50 -18.07 8.93
N THR A 280 17.69 -18.55 9.18
CA THR A 280 18.02 -19.99 9.26
C THR A 280 17.78 -20.54 10.66
N ASP A 281 18.03 -19.72 11.70
CA ASP A 281 17.73 -19.98 13.10
C ASP A 281 17.35 -18.67 13.81
N PHE A 282 16.05 -18.35 13.85
CA PHE A 282 15.57 -17.13 14.47
C PHE A 282 15.71 -17.14 15.98
N PRO A 283 16.25 -16.09 16.65
CA PRO A 283 16.81 -14.86 16.07
C PRO A 283 18.36 -14.87 15.98
N ASN A 284 19.00 -16.04 15.96
CA ASN A 284 20.44 -16.20 16.19
C ASN A 284 21.26 -16.20 14.89
N ASP A 285 20.66 -16.64 13.78
CA ASP A 285 21.37 -16.87 12.52
C ASP A 285 20.51 -16.38 11.35
N SER A 286 20.95 -15.30 10.72
CA SER A 286 20.24 -14.70 9.58
C SER A 286 20.42 -15.57 8.34
N GLY A 287 19.35 -15.72 7.55
CA GLY A 287 19.39 -16.39 6.26
C GLY A 287 19.80 -15.48 5.11
N LEU A 288 19.99 -14.16 5.36
CA LEU A 288 20.21 -13.17 4.30
C LEU A 288 21.53 -13.34 3.55
N ASP A 289 22.53 -14.00 4.13
CA ASP A 289 23.85 -14.26 3.53
C ASP A 289 23.97 -15.65 2.90
N THR A 290 22.87 -16.41 2.82
CA THR A 290 22.85 -17.71 2.12
C THR A 290 22.96 -17.55 0.60
N ASP A 291 23.56 -18.54 -0.07
CA ASP A 291 23.78 -18.51 -1.53
C ASP A 291 22.49 -18.22 -2.30
N GLY A 292 21.35 -18.79 -1.90
CA GLY A 292 20.07 -18.58 -2.57
C GLY A 292 19.52 -17.16 -2.43
N VAL A 293 19.75 -16.50 -1.28
CA VAL A 293 19.39 -15.08 -1.09
C VAL A 293 20.31 -14.18 -1.91
N ILE A 294 21.61 -14.48 -1.92
CA ILE A 294 22.60 -13.74 -2.72
C ILE A 294 22.26 -13.83 -4.22
N GLU A 295 21.98 -15.05 -4.74
CA GLU A 295 21.55 -15.22 -6.14
C GLU A 295 20.26 -14.43 -6.47
N ALA A 296 19.29 -14.43 -5.57
CA ALA A 296 18.05 -13.65 -5.76
C ALA A 296 18.33 -12.13 -5.78
N ALA A 297 19.21 -11.66 -4.89
CA ALA A 297 19.63 -10.27 -4.84
C ALA A 297 20.44 -9.87 -6.08
N GLU A 298 21.35 -10.73 -6.55
CA GLU A 298 22.11 -10.53 -7.79
C GLU A 298 21.19 -10.43 -9.01
N TYR A 299 20.21 -11.33 -9.11
CA TYR A 299 19.21 -11.29 -10.17
C TYR A 299 18.47 -9.96 -10.18
N TYR A 300 17.88 -9.57 -9.02
CA TYR A 300 17.05 -8.38 -8.92
C TYR A 300 17.86 -7.08 -9.15
N THR A 301 19.02 -6.97 -8.52
CA THR A 301 19.88 -5.78 -8.64
C THR A 301 20.38 -5.61 -10.08
N SER A 302 20.88 -6.68 -10.70
CA SER A 302 21.37 -6.63 -12.08
C SER A 302 20.23 -6.41 -13.08
N LEU A 303 19.04 -6.95 -12.85
CA LEU A 303 17.87 -6.70 -13.68
C LEU A 303 17.53 -5.21 -13.76
N LEU A 304 17.48 -4.54 -12.60
CA LEU A 304 17.18 -3.11 -12.52
C LEU A 304 18.34 -2.23 -13.03
N GLN A 305 19.59 -2.63 -12.81
CA GLN A 305 20.76 -1.91 -13.31
C GLN A 305 20.89 -1.96 -14.83
N ASP A 306 20.58 -3.10 -15.43
CA ASP A 306 20.78 -3.32 -16.87
C ASP A 306 19.57 -2.85 -17.69
N TYR A 307 18.34 -3.05 -17.20
CA TYR A 307 17.11 -2.89 -17.96
C TYR A 307 16.02 -2.07 -17.23
N GLY A 308 16.31 -1.56 -16.03
CA GLY A 308 15.42 -0.68 -15.29
C GLY A 308 15.58 0.80 -15.66
N PRO A 309 14.68 1.69 -15.19
CA PRO A 309 14.79 3.12 -15.43
C PRO A 309 16.00 3.75 -14.75
N ASP A 310 16.47 4.89 -15.27
CA ASP A 310 17.47 5.70 -14.59
C ASP A 310 16.94 6.08 -13.18
N GLY A 311 17.74 5.85 -12.12
CA GLY A 311 17.33 6.07 -10.75
C GLY A 311 16.40 4.98 -10.19
N ALA A 312 16.46 3.76 -10.73
CA ALA A 312 15.70 2.61 -10.24
C ALA A 312 15.81 2.43 -8.71
N ASP A 313 16.94 2.77 -8.10
CA ASP A 313 17.19 2.71 -6.65
C ASP A 313 16.30 3.65 -5.81
N SER A 314 15.61 4.59 -6.44
CA SER A 314 14.67 5.51 -5.78
C SER A 314 13.20 5.25 -6.09
N GLN A 315 12.89 4.28 -6.96
CA GLN A 315 11.51 3.97 -7.36
C GLN A 315 10.70 3.38 -6.21
N THR A 316 9.58 4.04 -5.89
CA THR A 316 8.55 3.52 -4.97
C THR A 316 7.56 2.62 -5.73
N TRP A 317 6.64 1.98 -5.02
CA TRP A 317 5.54 1.24 -5.67
C TRP A 317 4.69 2.16 -6.57
N SER A 318 4.44 3.41 -6.15
CA SER A 318 3.62 4.32 -6.95
C SER A 318 4.37 4.82 -8.20
N ASP A 319 5.70 4.95 -8.13
CA ASP A 319 6.53 5.29 -9.29
C ASP A 319 6.54 4.13 -10.31
N VAL A 320 6.63 2.88 -9.84
CA VAL A 320 6.57 1.67 -10.69
C VAL A 320 5.22 1.59 -11.39
N LEU A 321 4.12 1.76 -10.65
CA LEU A 321 2.77 1.77 -11.21
C LEU A 321 2.63 2.87 -12.27
N THR A 322 3.02 4.11 -11.94
CA THR A 322 2.95 5.26 -12.86
C THR A 322 3.80 5.03 -14.11
N THR A 323 5.01 4.49 -13.96
CA THR A 323 5.90 4.17 -15.09
C THR A 323 5.23 3.21 -16.07
N MET A 324 4.55 2.18 -15.58
CA MET A 324 3.82 1.24 -16.41
C MET A 324 2.55 1.87 -17.01
N GLN A 325 1.76 2.62 -16.22
CA GLN A 325 0.56 3.33 -16.70
C GLN A 325 0.85 4.29 -17.85
N GLU A 326 1.99 4.98 -17.79
CA GLU A 326 2.45 5.89 -18.85
C GLU A 326 3.07 5.16 -20.06
N GLY A 327 3.09 3.83 -20.05
CA GLY A 327 3.66 3.02 -21.13
C GLY A 327 5.20 3.08 -21.22
N ARG A 328 5.87 3.50 -20.16
CA ARG A 328 7.32 3.69 -20.08
C ARG A 328 8.06 2.49 -19.48
N SER A 329 7.44 1.31 -19.50
CA SER A 329 8.07 0.02 -19.16
C SER A 329 7.42 -1.10 -19.95
N GLY A 330 8.19 -2.13 -20.26
CA GLY A 330 7.68 -3.31 -20.94
C GLY A 330 6.96 -4.30 -20.03
N HIS A 331 7.48 -4.44 -18.81
CA HIS A 331 6.90 -5.31 -17.79
C HIS A 331 7.38 -4.98 -16.38
N ILE A 332 6.75 -5.62 -15.39
CA ILE A 332 7.08 -5.61 -13.96
C ILE A 332 7.22 -7.05 -13.52
N VAL A 333 8.38 -7.43 -12.92
CA VAL A 333 8.70 -8.84 -12.59
C VAL A 333 7.84 -9.42 -11.48
N ALA A 334 7.59 -8.62 -10.47
CA ALA A 334 6.80 -9.01 -9.31
C ALA A 334 6.31 -7.74 -8.60
N ASP A 335 5.01 -7.55 -8.51
CA ASP A 335 4.42 -6.49 -7.71
C ASP A 335 2.99 -6.85 -7.31
N ALA A 336 2.39 -6.07 -6.41
CA ALA A 336 1.06 -6.32 -5.88
C ALA A 336 0.01 -6.40 -7.00
N ASN A 337 -0.81 -7.46 -7.00
CA ASN A 337 -1.88 -7.64 -7.98
C ASN A 337 -2.85 -6.45 -8.01
N MET A 338 -2.99 -5.70 -6.91
CA MET A 338 -3.82 -4.50 -6.85
C MET A 338 -3.41 -3.39 -7.82
N PHE A 339 -2.20 -3.45 -8.42
CA PHE A 339 -1.81 -2.55 -9.51
C PHE A 339 -2.78 -2.64 -10.70
N TRP A 340 -3.48 -3.78 -10.86
CA TRP A 340 -4.45 -4.01 -11.92
C TRP A 340 -5.48 -2.90 -12.04
N GLY A 341 -6.07 -2.45 -10.92
CA GLY A 341 -7.05 -1.37 -10.93
C GLY A 341 -6.52 -0.06 -11.51
N GLY A 342 -5.26 0.29 -11.21
CA GLY A 342 -4.61 1.45 -11.81
C GLY A 342 -4.21 1.22 -13.27
N LEU A 343 -3.67 0.04 -13.57
CA LEU A 343 -3.17 -0.29 -14.91
C LEU A 343 -4.30 -0.41 -15.96
N THR A 344 -5.50 -0.76 -15.54
CA THR A 344 -6.69 -0.91 -16.41
C THR A 344 -7.65 0.28 -16.34
N SER A 345 -7.30 1.33 -15.59
CA SER A 345 -8.11 2.54 -15.50
C SER A 345 -8.10 3.35 -16.80
N ASP A 346 -9.12 4.21 -17.01
CA ASP A 346 -9.21 5.12 -18.15
C ASP A 346 -8.02 6.11 -18.25
N GLU A 347 -7.30 6.33 -17.15
CA GLU A 347 -6.11 7.19 -17.09
C GLU A 347 -4.85 6.48 -17.56
N SER A 348 -4.88 5.16 -17.72
CA SER A 348 -3.73 4.35 -18.12
C SER A 348 -3.59 4.28 -19.64
N SER A 349 -2.42 4.64 -20.15
CA SER A 349 -2.09 4.51 -21.58
C SER A 349 -1.95 3.06 -22.04
N VAL A 350 -1.89 2.11 -21.10
CA VAL A 350 -1.68 0.67 -21.37
C VAL A 350 -2.91 -0.18 -21.03
N ALA A 351 -4.04 0.43 -20.69
CA ALA A 351 -5.23 -0.27 -20.21
C ALA A 351 -5.66 -1.43 -21.13
N ASP A 352 -5.65 -1.21 -22.45
CA ASP A 352 -6.07 -2.22 -23.43
C ASP A 352 -5.01 -3.32 -23.66
N THR A 353 -3.73 -3.06 -23.32
CA THR A 353 -2.60 -3.90 -23.71
C THR A 353 -1.90 -4.55 -22.53
N VAL A 354 -2.10 -4.06 -21.31
CA VAL A 354 -1.54 -4.70 -20.12
C VAL A 354 -2.17 -6.06 -19.86
N ARG A 355 -1.37 -7.00 -19.42
CA ARG A 355 -1.80 -8.34 -19.00
C ARG A 355 -1.11 -8.69 -17.67
N ILE A 356 -1.71 -9.65 -16.98
CA ILE A 356 -1.22 -10.19 -15.71
C ILE A 356 -0.86 -11.66 -15.87
N ALA A 357 0.18 -12.09 -15.17
CA ALA A 357 0.55 -13.50 -15.06
C ALA A 357 1.18 -13.80 -13.69
N LYS A 358 1.35 -15.08 -13.37
CA LYS A 358 2.07 -15.48 -12.15
C LYS A 358 3.52 -14.99 -12.20
N VAL A 359 4.10 -14.67 -11.04
CA VAL A 359 5.52 -14.28 -10.97
C VAL A 359 6.40 -15.36 -11.60
N PRO A 360 7.42 -15.01 -12.39
CA PRO A 360 8.39 -15.96 -12.89
C PRO A 360 9.22 -16.51 -11.73
N LYS A 361 9.74 -17.72 -11.85
CA LYS A 361 10.53 -18.40 -10.83
C LYS A 361 11.89 -18.86 -11.38
N PRO A 362 12.89 -19.09 -10.52
CA PRO A 362 14.14 -19.66 -11.00
C PRO A 362 13.92 -21.09 -11.53
N GLU A 363 14.78 -21.56 -12.42
CA GLU A 363 14.70 -22.94 -12.92
C GLU A 363 14.82 -23.93 -11.73
N GLY A 364 13.88 -24.86 -11.65
CA GLY A 364 13.78 -25.80 -10.53
C GLY A 364 13.24 -25.21 -9.23
N GLY A 365 12.91 -23.91 -9.19
CA GLY A 365 12.29 -23.26 -8.03
C GLY A 365 10.77 -23.46 -7.97
N GLU A 366 10.18 -23.06 -6.87
CA GLU A 366 8.73 -23.16 -6.62
C GLU A 366 8.04 -21.81 -6.77
N LEU A 367 6.77 -21.83 -7.17
CA LEU A 367 5.92 -20.64 -7.11
C LEU A 367 5.54 -20.40 -5.65
N ASN A 368 6.08 -19.33 -5.08
CA ASN A 368 5.79 -18.92 -3.70
C ASN A 368 5.84 -17.38 -3.59
N PRO A 369 4.83 -16.69 -4.15
CA PRO A 369 4.79 -15.24 -4.10
C PRO A 369 4.53 -14.74 -2.68
N ASN A 370 4.95 -13.52 -2.38
CA ASN A 370 4.56 -12.85 -1.16
C ASN A 370 3.07 -12.49 -1.21
N ALA A 371 2.37 -12.72 -0.09
CA ALA A 371 1.08 -12.12 0.16
C ALA A 371 1.18 -11.17 1.36
N PHE A 372 0.55 -10.03 1.23
CA PHE A 372 0.51 -9.02 2.27
C PHE A 372 -0.92 -8.52 2.47
N ASN A 373 -1.27 -8.23 3.71
CA ASN A 373 -2.56 -7.64 4.05
C ASN A 373 -2.34 -6.36 4.83
N TRP A 374 -2.94 -5.28 4.38
CA TRP A 374 -3.21 -4.16 5.25
C TRP A 374 -4.37 -4.54 6.17
N GLN A 375 -4.30 -4.06 7.41
CA GLN A 375 -5.39 -4.18 8.36
C GLN A 375 -5.69 -2.82 9.00
N ILE A 376 -6.87 -2.70 9.56
CA ILE A 376 -7.25 -1.61 10.45
C ILE A 376 -7.28 -2.14 11.88
N SER A 377 -6.81 -1.32 12.80
CA SER A 377 -6.68 -1.66 14.22
C SER A 377 -7.14 -0.51 15.10
N THR A 378 -7.49 -0.81 16.33
CA THR A 378 -7.88 0.19 17.34
C THR A 378 -6.70 0.48 18.28
N SER A 379 -6.48 1.75 18.58
CA SER A 379 -5.49 2.20 19.57
C SER A 379 -5.93 1.88 20.99
N THR A 380 -5.01 1.46 21.87
CA THR A 380 -5.29 1.41 23.32
C THR A 380 -5.57 2.79 23.93
N ASN A 381 -5.23 3.86 23.22
CA ASN A 381 -5.51 5.24 23.62
C ASN A 381 -6.68 5.86 22.85
N ALA A 382 -7.46 5.04 22.11
CA ALA A 382 -8.66 5.50 21.42
C ALA A 382 -9.66 6.09 22.44
N SER A 383 -10.27 7.20 22.06
CA SER A 383 -11.33 7.83 22.89
C SER A 383 -12.64 7.07 22.78
N ASN A 384 -12.88 6.45 21.61
CA ASN A 384 -14.12 5.77 21.26
C ASN A 384 -13.83 4.35 20.71
N PRO A 385 -13.30 3.41 21.53
CA PRO A 385 -12.81 2.11 21.02
C PRO A 385 -13.94 1.17 20.56
N GLU A 386 -15.13 1.21 21.15
CA GLU A 386 -16.29 0.41 20.75
C GLU A 386 -16.87 0.90 19.41
N GLN A 387 -16.97 2.22 19.24
CA GLN A 387 -17.35 2.86 17.98
C GLN A 387 -16.33 2.56 16.86
N ALA A 388 -15.04 2.56 17.21
CA ALA A 388 -13.97 2.16 16.31
C ALA A 388 -14.12 0.70 15.87
N PHE A 389 -14.48 -0.21 16.78
CA PHE A 389 -14.72 -1.60 16.44
C PHE A 389 -15.94 -1.77 15.51
N LEU A 390 -17.07 -1.08 15.78
CA LEU A 390 -18.23 -1.08 14.88
C LEU A 390 -17.88 -0.62 13.47
N PHE A 391 -17.03 0.42 13.36
CA PHE A 391 -16.54 0.86 12.06
C PHE A 391 -15.71 -0.24 11.37
N MET A 392 -14.79 -0.86 12.10
CA MET A 392 -13.93 -1.91 11.56
C MET A 392 -14.75 -3.11 11.08
N GLU A 393 -15.74 -3.55 11.85
CA GLU A 393 -16.64 -4.63 11.49
C GLU A 393 -17.46 -4.29 10.25
N TRP A 394 -18.11 -3.12 10.22
CA TRP A 394 -18.85 -2.65 9.06
C TRP A 394 -17.96 -2.57 7.82
N ALA A 395 -16.78 -1.97 7.93
CA ALA A 395 -15.86 -1.71 6.82
C ALA A 395 -15.31 -3.00 6.18
N THR A 396 -15.30 -4.11 6.93
CA THR A 396 -14.78 -5.41 6.49
C THR A 396 -15.87 -6.50 6.42
N SER A 397 -17.14 -6.12 6.65
CA SER A 397 -18.29 -7.03 6.53
C SER A 397 -18.52 -7.49 5.08
N PRO A 398 -19.21 -8.62 4.85
CA PRO A 398 -19.48 -9.11 3.50
C PRO A 398 -20.15 -8.08 2.57
N PRO A 399 -21.21 -7.34 2.99
CA PRO A 399 -21.84 -6.36 2.10
C PRO A 399 -20.90 -5.21 1.71
N THR A 400 -20.14 -4.69 2.67
CA THR A 400 -19.22 -3.58 2.44
C THR A 400 -18.02 -4.01 1.60
N ASP A 401 -17.41 -5.17 1.88
CA ASP A 401 -16.30 -5.70 1.08
C ASP A 401 -16.73 -5.97 -0.37
N ARG A 402 -17.91 -6.60 -0.57
CA ARG A 402 -18.46 -6.79 -1.90
C ARG A 402 -18.64 -5.46 -2.63
N TRP A 403 -19.27 -4.49 -1.98
CA TRP A 403 -19.51 -3.18 -2.60
C TRP A 403 -18.20 -2.47 -2.97
N ILE A 404 -17.21 -2.46 -2.08
CA ILE A 404 -15.89 -1.89 -2.34
C ILE A 404 -15.27 -2.49 -3.61
N ASN A 405 -15.37 -3.80 -3.77
CA ASN A 405 -14.69 -4.53 -4.82
C ASN A 405 -15.51 -4.69 -6.11
N VAL A 406 -16.84 -4.64 -6.04
CA VAL A 406 -17.72 -4.77 -7.21
C VAL A 406 -18.16 -3.42 -7.73
N GLU A 407 -18.70 -2.56 -6.88
CA GLU A 407 -19.34 -1.30 -7.29
C GLU A 407 -18.36 -0.09 -7.23
N SER A 408 -17.37 -0.14 -6.37
CA SER A 408 -16.36 0.90 -6.22
C SER A 408 -15.05 0.53 -6.95
N SER A 409 -13.93 1.16 -6.62
CA SER A 409 -12.64 1.01 -7.32
C SER A 409 -11.75 -0.11 -6.77
N GLY A 410 -12.20 -0.89 -5.79
CA GLY A 410 -11.43 -1.99 -5.20
C GLY A 410 -11.26 -3.17 -6.16
N VAL A 411 -10.14 -3.88 -6.00
CA VAL A 411 -9.81 -5.12 -6.71
C VAL A 411 -9.05 -6.11 -5.81
N PHE A 412 -9.18 -5.95 -4.48
CA PHE A 412 -8.28 -6.54 -3.48
C PHE A 412 -9.03 -7.17 -2.30
N SER A 413 -10.22 -7.76 -2.54
CA SER A 413 -11.05 -8.34 -1.49
C SER A 413 -10.28 -9.31 -0.59
N VAL A 414 -10.53 -9.22 0.72
CA VAL A 414 -10.04 -10.17 1.71
C VAL A 414 -10.94 -11.39 1.87
N ARG A 415 -12.10 -11.41 1.19
CA ARG A 415 -13.14 -12.45 1.28
C ARG A 415 -13.15 -13.35 0.07
N GLN A 416 -13.17 -14.67 0.32
CA GLN A 416 -13.20 -15.67 -0.73
C GLN A 416 -14.47 -15.58 -1.58
N SER A 417 -15.62 -15.31 -0.94
CA SER A 417 -16.91 -15.15 -1.62
C SER A 417 -16.91 -14.05 -2.68
N THR A 418 -16.22 -12.93 -2.44
CA THR A 418 -16.10 -11.85 -3.44
C THR A 418 -15.29 -12.29 -4.66
N TRP A 419 -14.25 -13.12 -4.49
CA TRP A 419 -13.48 -13.66 -5.62
C TRP A 419 -14.25 -14.69 -6.47
N GLU A 420 -15.33 -15.23 -5.94
CA GLU A 420 -16.25 -16.16 -6.63
C GLU A 420 -17.49 -15.43 -7.19
N ASP A 421 -17.65 -14.13 -6.92
CA ASP A 421 -18.76 -13.30 -7.40
C ASP A 421 -18.63 -13.03 -8.91
N GLU A 422 -19.68 -13.34 -9.69
CA GLU A 422 -19.69 -13.17 -11.14
C GLU A 422 -19.55 -11.69 -11.56
N ASP A 423 -20.11 -10.76 -10.78
CA ASP A 423 -19.99 -9.32 -11.04
C ASP A 423 -18.56 -8.83 -10.80
N TYR A 424 -17.91 -9.33 -9.74
CA TYR A 424 -16.49 -9.04 -9.49
C TYR A 424 -15.60 -9.58 -10.61
N ILE A 425 -15.77 -10.85 -11.00
CA ILE A 425 -15.00 -11.47 -12.09
C ILE A 425 -15.22 -10.71 -13.40
N SER A 426 -16.48 -10.32 -13.69
CA SER A 426 -16.80 -9.51 -14.89
C SER A 426 -16.10 -8.16 -14.89
N LYS A 427 -16.00 -7.52 -13.73
CA LYS A 427 -15.34 -6.21 -13.56
C LYS A 427 -13.84 -6.28 -13.74
N VAL A 428 -13.18 -7.23 -13.06
CA VAL A 428 -11.70 -7.30 -13.03
C VAL A 428 -11.11 -8.09 -14.18
N GLY A 429 -11.92 -8.92 -14.84
CA GLY A 429 -11.52 -9.86 -15.88
C GLY A 429 -11.11 -11.23 -15.34
N GLU A 430 -11.43 -12.28 -16.09
CA GLU A 430 -11.18 -13.67 -15.70
C GLU A 430 -9.69 -13.98 -15.48
N ASP A 431 -8.82 -13.41 -16.32
CA ASP A 431 -7.36 -13.57 -16.19
C ASP A 431 -6.84 -13.02 -14.85
N TYR A 432 -7.27 -11.82 -14.47
CA TYR A 432 -6.90 -11.24 -13.19
C TYR A 432 -7.39 -12.06 -12.01
N ALA A 433 -8.68 -12.41 -12.01
CA ALA A 433 -9.28 -13.19 -10.93
C ALA A 433 -8.58 -14.55 -10.77
N THR A 434 -8.36 -15.26 -11.87
CA THR A 434 -7.70 -16.58 -11.89
C THR A 434 -6.25 -16.49 -11.43
N VAL A 435 -5.44 -15.61 -12.03
CA VAL A 435 -4.01 -15.49 -11.71
C VAL A 435 -3.81 -15.10 -10.26
N SER A 436 -4.58 -14.11 -9.76
CA SER A 436 -4.49 -13.67 -8.37
C SER A 436 -4.91 -14.75 -7.40
N LEU A 437 -6.06 -15.41 -7.63
CA LEU A 437 -6.55 -16.46 -6.73
C LEU A 437 -5.61 -17.67 -6.68
N GLU A 438 -5.09 -18.12 -7.83
CA GLU A 438 -4.12 -19.21 -7.88
C GLU A 438 -2.78 -18.84 -7.24
N SER A 439 -2.36 -17.58 -7.35
CA SER A 439 -1.16 -17.07 -6.67
C SER A 439 -1.37 -17.00 -5.16
N LEU A 440 -2.55 -16.55 -4.69
CA LEU A 440 -2.92 -16.53 -3.27
C LEU A 440 -2.89 -17.93 -2.63
N LYS A 441 -3.37 -18.97 -3.35
CA LYS A 441 -3.38 -20.34 -2.83
C LYS A 441 -2.01 -20.93 -2.52
N VAL A 442 -0.95 -20.40 -3.12
CA VAL A 442 0.43 -20.87 -2.95
C VAL A 442 1.35 -19.80 -2.34
N SER A 443 0.78 -18.67 -1.95
CA SER A 443 1.53 -17.57 -1.36
C SER A 443 1.90 -17.82 0.10
N SER A 444 2.95 -17.14 0.55
CA SER A 444 3.33 -17.09 1.95
C SER A 444 3.56 -15.64 2.36
N PRO A 445 2.99 -15.19 3.49
CA PRO A 445 3.31 -13.87 4.03
C PRO A 445 4.73 -13.84 4.60
N ASP A 446 5.29 -12.62 4.70
CA ASP A 446 6.54 -12.42 5.43
C ASP A 446 6.32 -12.55 6.94
N PRO A 447 7.28 -13.13 7.69
CA PRO A 447 7.23 -13.12 9.14
C PRO A 447 7.63 -11.72 9.66
N PHE A 448 6.69 -11.01 10.26
CA PHE A 448 6.91 -9.68 10.81
C PHE A 448 7.06 -9.74 12.33
N ASP A 449 8.26 -10.06 12.82
CA ASP A 449 8.56 -10.00 14.24
C ASP A 449 8.64 -8.55 14.78
N ARG A 450 8.74 -8.41 16.11
CA ARG A 450 8.73 -7.08 16.75
C ARG A 450 9.87 -6.15 16.34
N LYS A 451 11.03 -6.69 15.97
CA LYS A 451 12.22 -5.92 15.56
C LYS A 451 12.32 -5.80 14.03
N TYR A 452 11.36 -6.38 13.27
CA TYR A 452 11.32 -6.27 11.81
C TYR A 452 11.49 -4.82 11.31
N PRO A 453 10.86 -3.79 11.89
CA PRO A 453 11.08 -2.42 11.45
C PRO A 453 12.54 -1.96 11.51
N GLN A 454 13.32 -2.53 12.42
CA GLN A 454 14.72 -2.17 12.60
C GLN A 454 15.63 -2.94 11.63
N TRP A 455 15.58 -4.28 11.66
CA TRP A 455 16.45 -5.07 10.80
C TRP A 455 15.99 -5.09 9.34
N GLY A 456 14.69 -5.08 9.07
CA GLY A 456 14.13 -4.94 7.72
C GLY A 456 14.52 -3.63 7.06
N GLN A 457 14.58 -2.52 7.83
CA GLN A 457 15.09 -1.25 7.33
C GLN A 457 16.57 -1.36 6.92
N ARG A 458 17.42 -2.01 7.73
CA ARG A 458 18.83 -2.23 7.39
C ARG A 458 19.01 -3.10 6.16
N TYR A 459 18.28 -4.21 6.09
CA TYR A 459 18.24 -5.09 4.92
C TYR A 459 17.88 -4.33 3.66
N SER A 460 16.83 -3.53 3.73
CA SER A 460 16.36 -2.71 2.61
C SER A 460 17.37 -1.62 2.20
N GLU A 461 18.08 -0.99 3.14
CA GLU A 461 19.14 -0.02 2.86
C GLU A 461 20.32 -0.66 2.11
N GLU A 462 20.73 -1.86 2.51
CA GLU A 462 21.82 -2.56 1.84
C GLU A 462 21.43 -2.99 0.42
N LEU A 463 20.19 -3.48 0.24
CA LEU A 463 19.68 -3.81 -1.09
C LEU A 463 19.59 -2.56 -2.00
N GLN A 464 19.14 -1.41 -1.48
CA GLN A 464 19.15 -0.16 -2.25
C GLN A 464 20.55 0.24 -2.70
N ARG A 465 21.55 0.10 -1.83
CA ARG A 465 22.97 0.36 -2.18
C ARG A 465 23.45 -0.55 -3.30
N ALA A 466 23.02 -1.81 -3.28
CA ALA A 466 23.33 -2.74 -4.36
C ALA A 466 22.65 -2.33 -5.68
N ILE A 467 21.36 -2.00 -5.67
CA ILE A 467 20.62 -1.51 -6.83
C ILE A 467 21.26 -0.23 -7.40
N ALA A 468 21.71 0.69 -6.54
CA ALA A 468 22.44 1.90 -6.92
C ALA A 468 23.88 1.65 -7.45
N GLY A 469 24.35 0.39 -7.45
CA GLY A 469 25.72 0.05 -7.87
C GLY A 469 26.82 0.55 -6.93
N GLN A 470 26.47 0.87 -5.68
CA GLN A 470 27.44 1.34 -4.67
C GLN A 470 28.20 0.19 -4.01
N LYS A 471 27.66 -1.02 -4.04
CA LYS A 471 28.29 -2.28 -3.64
C LYS A 471 27.70 -3.44 -4.46
N ASP A 472 28.35 -4.58 -4.46
CA ASP A 472 27.79 -5.80 -5.05
C ASP A 472 26.72 -6.42 -4.12
N ALA A 473 25.86 -7.26 -4.71
CA ALA A 473 24.73 -7.87 -4.01
C ALA A 473 25.18 -8.81 -2.85
N GLU A 474 26.25 -9.58 -3.08
CA GLU A 474 26.81 -10.48 -2.07
C GLU A 474 27.24 -9.70 -0.82
N THR A 475 28.03 -8.64 -1.00
CA THR A 475 28.47 -7.77 0.10
C THR A 475 27.26 -7.11 0.79
N ALA A 476 26.27 -6.64 0.03
CA ALA A 476 25.06 -6.04 0.59
C ALA A 476 24.28 -7.02 1.46
N MET A 477 24.11 -8.25 1.03
CA MET A 477 23.36 -9.26 1.78
C MET A 477 24.10 -9.72 3.03
N LYS A 478 25.44 -9.87 2.98
CA LYS A 478 26.26 -10.16 4.17
C LYS A 478 26.21 -9.03 5.20
N ASP A 479 26.26 -7.77 4.76
CA ASP A 479 26.15 -6.62 5.66
C ASP A 479 24.74 -6.54 6.28
N ALA A 480 23.70 -6.90 5.52
CA ALA A 480 22.33 -6.98 6.01
C ALA A 480 22.15 -8.08 7.06
N ALA A 481 22.74 -9.27 6.82
CA ALA A 481 22.71 -10.39 7.76
C ALA A 481 23.35 -10.00 9.10
N ALA A 482 24.57 -9.50 9.07
CA ALA A 482 25.30 -9.05 10.26
C ALA A 482 24.51 -7.97 11.03
N ALA A 483 23.91 -7.01 10.32
CA ALA A 483 23.11 -5.97 10.97
C ALA A 483 21.83 -6.52 11.62
N ALA A 484 21.19 -7.53 11.01
CA ALA A 484 20.01 -8.18 11.59
C ALA A 484 20.35 -8.93 12.88
N GLU A 485 21.45 -9.68 12.90
CA GLU A 485 21.97 -10.41 14.07
C GLU A 485 22.38 -9.46 15.22
N ASP A 486 23.09 -8.38 14.90
CA ASP A 486 23.49 -7.36 15.88
C ASP A 486 22.28 -6.72 16.59
N ILE A 487 21.19 -6.50 15.88
CA ILE A 487 19.95 -5.96 16.45
C ILE A 487 19.33 -6.89 17.50
N TYR A 488 19.47 -8.22 17.33
CA TYR A 488 18.96 -9.18 18.31
C TYR A 488 19.95 -9.49 19.45
N SER A 489 21.24 -9.27 19.21
CA SER A 489 22.29 -9.47 20.22
C SER A 489 22.40 -8.32 21.21
N SER A 490 21.85 -7.16 20.88
CA SER A 490 21.79 -5.94 21.69
C SER A 490 20.51 -5.85 22.51
#